data_410519ef8f64c65104d019e92e0d0c6d
#
_entry.id   410519ef8f64c65104d019e92e0d0c6d
#
_cell.length_a   1.000
_cell.length_b   1.000
_cell.length_c   1.000
_cell.angle_alpha   90.00
_cell.angle_beta   90.00
_cell.angle_gamma   90.00
#
_symmetry.space_group_name_H-M   'P 1'
#
loop_
_entity.id
_entity.type
_entity.pdbx_description
1 polymer ?
#
loop_
_entity_poly.entity_id
_entity_poly.type
_entity_poly.pdbx_seq_one_letter_code
_entity_poly.pdbx_strand_id
1 'polypeptide(L)'
;YNFPKCNLTKKDVKKLEPDFLYITHTHVDHFDPITLSLFNKKTPVLVADYKINFTAKNISALGFKDIRIVPKNGLKLKNSDHVWIEPSVETPDVDSIALFNIDNMNIINANDNIFNNKQCEHFRNLNNGIDISLLPSGAHGPWPMFFDELESKKMLWARERKIRLLENFRKYVNATKPNYVIPIAAGLICGGERVKQYKYSGISPRSEAIKYALKYEDFTPILLSEKVSY
;
A
#
# COMPACT_ATOMS: atom_id res chain seq x y z
N TYR A 1 -17.51 8.64 -5.71
CA TYR A 1 -17.71 7.52 -6.65
C TYR A 1 -16.35 6.94 -7.00
N ASN A 2 -16.14 5.65 -6.70
CA ASN A 2 -14.95 4.93 -7.15
C ASN A 2 -15.16 4.51 -8.61
N PHE A 3 -14.17 4.74 -9.45
CA PHE A 3 -14.19 4.31 -10.83
C PHE A 3 -12.83 3.66 -11.18
N PRO A 4 -12.80 2.48 -11.80
CA PRO A 4 -13.96 1.64 -12.10
C PRO A 4 -14.69 1.15 -10.84
N LYS A 5 -15.96 0.76 -10.99
CA LYS A 5 -16.76 0.22 -9.87
C LYS A 5 -16.11 -1.07 -9.37
N CYS A 6 -15.90 -1.17 -8.06
CA CYS A 6 -15.40 -2.39 -7.45
C CYS A 6 -16.39 -3.56 -7.71
N ASN A 7 -15.87 -4.69 -8.18
CA ASN A 7 -16.65 -5.90 -8.43
C ASN A 7 -16.90 -6.72 -7.16
N LEU A 8 -16.21 -6.42 -6.06
CA LEU A 8 -16.46 -7.04 -4.78
C LEU A 8 -17.73 -6.46 -4.14
N THR A 9 -18.61 -7.31 -3.68
CA THR A 9 -19.83 -6.93 -2.97
C THR A 9 -19.62 -7.03 -1.45
N LYS A 10 -20.52 -6.40 -0.68
CA LYS A 10 -20.54 -6.57 0.79
C LYS A 10 -20.68 -8.05 1.20
N LYS A 11 -21.35 -8.88 0.37
CA LYS A 11 -21.46 -10.32 0.61
C LYS A 11 -20.11 -11.03 0.45
N ASP A 12 -19.34 -10.62 -0.54
CA ASP A 12 -18.00 -11.20 -0.77
C ASP A 12 -17.09 -10.87 0.43
N VAL A 13 -17.07 -9.62 0.89
CA VAL A 13 -16.28 -9.22 2.06
C VAL A 13 -16.72 -9.96 3.33
N LYS A 14 -18.04 -10.13 3.57
CA LYS A 14 -18.56 -10.87 4.74
C LYS A 14 -18.19 -12.35 4.77
N LYS A 15 -17.88 -12.94 3.61
CA LYS A 15 -17.41 -14.33 3.51
C LYS A 15 -15.93 -14.50 3.80
N LEU A 16 -15.19 -13.40 3.85
CA LEU A 16 -13.78 -13.45 4.20
C LEU A 16 -13.66 -13.70 5.70
N GLU A 17 -12.98 -14.76 6.06
CA GLU A 17 -12.64 -15.13 7.43
C GLU A 17 -11.12 -15.05 7.62
N PRO A 18 -10.54 -13.84 7.61
CA PRO A 18 -9.12 -13.70 7.72
C PRO A 18 -8.63 -14.05 9.13
N ASP A 19 -7.44 -14.65 9.24
CA ASP A 19 -6.78 -14.91 10.52
C ASP A 19 -6.43 -13.62 11.26
N PHE A 20 -6.18 -12.54 10.51
CA PHE A 20 -5.97 -11.18 11.03
C PHE A 20 -6.26 -10.12 9.97
N LEU A 21 -6.44 -8.89 10.41
CA LEU A 21 -6.48 -7.69 9.58
C LEU A 21 -5.23 -6.86 9.86
N TYR A 22 -4.57 -6.37 8.84
CA TYR A 22 -3.53 -5.36 9.00
C TYR A 22 -4.07 -4.00 8.54
N ILE A 23 -4.05 -3.03 9.43
CA ILE A 23 -4.43 -1.65 9.12
C ILE A 23 -3.18 -0.81 9.02
N THR A 24 -2.88 -0.38 7.80
CA THR A 24 -1.66 0.37 7.48
C THR A 24 -1.66 1.76 8.12
N HIS A 25 -2.78 2.48 7.98
CA HIS A 25 -2.99 3.82 8.51
C HIS A 25 -4.47 4.25 8.43
N THR A 26 -4.78 5.48 8.82
CA THR A 26 -6.17 5.95 9.02
C THR A 26 -6.73 6.84 7.91
N HIS A 27 -6.08 6.94 6.73
CA HIS A 27 -6.69 7.59 5.58
C HIS A 27 -7.96 6.84 5.14
N VAL A 28 -8.93 7.58 4.59
CA VAL A 28 -10.28 7.06 4.30
C VAL A 28 -10.33 5.92 3.28
N ASP A 29 -9.32 5.78 2.45
CA ASP A 29 -9.16 4.71 1.46
C ASP A 29 -8.46 3.46 2.02
N HIS A 30 -7.87 3.56 3.23
CA HIS A 30 -7.23 2.45 3.96
C HIS A 30 -7.98 2.09 5.24
N PHE A 31 -8.71 3.05 5.82
CA PHE A 31 -9.52 2.87 7.01
C PHE A 31 -10.96 3.26 6.71
N ASP A 32 -11.73 2.34 6.10
CA ASP A 32 -13.17 2.55 5.87
C ASP A 32 -14.00 1.85 6.95
N PRO A 33 -14.65 2.62 7.86
CA PRO A 33 -15.48 2.06 8.92
C PRO A 33 -16.61 1.17 8.41
N ILE A 34 -17.15 1.45 7.21
CA ILE A 34 -18.22 0.66 6.61
C ILE A 34 -17.70 -0.72 6.23
N THR A 35 -16.58 -0.80 5.54
CA THR A 35 -15.94 -2.07 5.18
C THR A 35 -15.50 -2.83 6.44
N LEU A 36 -14.84 -2.16 7.39
CA LEU A 36 -14.40 -2.76 8.64
C LEU A 36 -15.57 -3.29 9.50
N SER A 37 -16.77 -2.69 9.38
CA SER A 37 -17.97 -3.19 10.06
C SER A 37 -18.43 -4.57 9.56
N LEU A 38 -18.00 -4.99 8.39
CA LEU A 38 -18.38 -6.27 7.79
C LEU A 38 -17.59 -7.46 8.36
N PHE A 39 -16.43 -7.21 8.96
CA PHE A 39 -15.59 -8.25 9.57
C PHE A 39 -16.03 -8.62 10.98
N ASN A 40 -15.73 -9.86 11.37
CA ASN A 40 -15.93 -10.33 12.73
C ASN A 40 -15.10 -9.49 13.71
N LYS A 41 -15.73 -8.98 14.77
CA LYS A 41 -15.06 -8.14 15.78
C LYS A 41 -14.10 -8.90 16.69
N LYS A 42 -14.06 -10.23 16.59
CA LYS A 42 -13.08 -11.09 17.24
C LYS A 42 -11.82 -11.33 16.38
N THR A 43 -11.85 -10.95 15.08
CA THR A 43 -10.68 -11.05 14.22
C THR A 43 -9.56 -10.16 14.77
N PRO A 44 -8.35 -10.68 14.98
CA PRO A 44 -7.21 -9.89 15.43
C PRO A 44 -6.90 -8.76 14.42
N VAL A 45 -6.58 -7.56 14.92
CA VAL A 45 -6.16 -6.45 14.07
C VAL A 45 -4.74 -6.04 14.44
N LEU A 46 -3.86 -6.09 13.45
CA LEU A 46 -2.46 -5.73 13.58
C LEU A 46 -2.25 -4.27 13.19
N VAL A 47 -1.50 -3.54 13.99
CA VAL A 47 -1.15 -2.12 13.77
C VAL A 47 0.30 -1.87 14.14
N ALA A 48 0.89 -0.84 13.55
CA ALA A 48 2.23 -0.40 13.91
C ALA A 48 2.29 0.18 15.34
N ASP A 49 3.48 0.16 15.93
CA ASP A 49 3.76 0.79 17.23
C ASP A 49 4.03 2.29 17.03
N TYR A 50 2.95 3.05 16.85
CA TYR A 50 3.01 4.50 16.73
C TYR A 50 3.18 5.16 18.12
N LYS A 51 3.89 6.28 18.18
CA LYS A 51 4.06 7.06 19.40
C LYS A 51 2.72 7.46 20.03
N ILE A 52 1.75 7.86 19.20
CA ILE A 52 0.35 8.07 19.57
C ILE A 52 -0.50 7.20 18.64
N ASN A 53 -1.03 6.10 19.19
CA ASN A 53 -1.71 5.11 18.35
C ASN A 53 -3.20 5.45 18.14
N PHE A 54 -3.48 6.47 17.33
CA PHE A 54 -4.85 6.80 16.90
C PHE A 54 -5.50 5.66 16.12
N THR A 55 -4.73 4.91 15.35
CA THR A 55 -5.22 3.77 14.58
C THR A 55 -5.83 2.72 15.51
N ALA A 56 -5.11 2.30 16.54
CA ALA A 56 -5.63 1.34 17.52
C ALA A 56 -6.88 1.86 18.24
N LYS A 57 -6.89 3.15 18.63
CA LYS A 57 -8.04 3.79 19.26
C LYS A 57 -9.29 3.78 18.37
N ASN A 58 -9.13 4.13 17.10
CA ASN A 58 -10.23 4.15 16.14
C ASN A 58 -10.76 2.74 15.85
N ILE A 59 -9.89 1.73 15.75
CA ILE A 59 -10.27 0.32 15.59
C ILE A 59 -11.06 -0.17 16.81
N SER A 60 -10.61 0.18 18.03
CA SER A 60 -11.33 -0.13 19.27
C SER A 60 -12.73 0.49 19.29
N ALA A 61 -12.87 1.74 18.85
CA ALA A 61 -14.16 2.42 18.75
C ALA A 61 -15.13 1.73 17.76
N LEU A 62 -14.61 1.01 16.75
CA LEU A 62 -15.41 0.17 15.85
C LEU A 62 -15.81 -1.19 16.45
N GLY A 63 -15.43 -1.46 17.70
CA GLY A 63 -15.82 -2.65 18.46
C GLY A 63 -14.90 -3.86 18.31
N PHE A 64 -13.75 -3.76 17.63
CA PHE A 64 -12.75 -4.83 17.61
C PHE A 64 -12.16 -5.05 19.02
N LYS A 65 -11.97 -6.33 19.39
CA LYS A 65 -11.57 -6.72 20.74
C LYS A 65 -10.10 -7.12 20.86
N ASP A 66 -9.54 -7.68 19.81
CA ASP A 66 -8.15 -8.13 19.75
C ASP A 66 -7.36 -7.17 18.83
N ILE A 67 -6.74 -6.15 19.42
CA ILE A 67 -5.90 -5.18 18.70
C ILE A 67 -4.47 -5.40 19.16
N ARG A 68 -3.60 -5.76 18.23
CA ARG A 68 -2.21 -6.10 18.50
C ARG A 68 -1.29 -5.04 17.93
N ILE A 69 -0.65 -4.29 18.80
CA ILE A 69 0.43 -3.38 18.44
C ILE A 69 1.67 -4.25 18.22
N VAL A 70 2.18 -4.25 17.00
CA VAL A 70 3.32 -5.08 16.62
C VAL A 70 4.61 -4.40 17.07
N PRO A 71 5.38 -5.01 17.99
CA PRO A 71 6.62 -4.41 18.49
C PRO A 71 7.73 -4.46 17.43
N LYS A 72 8.80 -3.67 17.61
CA LYS A 72 9.93 -3.58 16.66
C LYS A 72 10.62 -4.92 16.37
N ASN A 73 10.63 -5.82 17.33
CA ASN A 73 11.20 -7.17 17.16
C ASN A 73 10.23 -8.16 16.49
N GLY A 74 9.09 -7.65 16.01
CA GLY A 74 8.06 -8.46 15.35
C GLY A 74 7.13 -9.18 16.30
N LEU A 75 6.09 -9.75 15.73
CA LEU A 75 5.07 -10.54 16.45
C LEU A 75 4.98 -11.92 15.81
N LYS A 76 5.08 -12.94 16.63
CA LYS A 76 4.83 -14.32 16.21
C LYS A 76 3.32 -14.52 16.02
N LEU A 77 2.94 -15.06 14.88
CA LEU A 77 1.58 -15.45 14.52
C LEU A 77 1.38 -16.96 14.78
N LYS A 78 0.36 -17.56 14.20
CA LYS A 78 0.16 -19.02 14.23
C LYS A 78 1.22 -19.73 13.34
N ASN A 79 1.41 -21.01 13.56
CA ASN A 79 2.21 -21.90 12.70
C ASN A 79 3.65 -21.46 12.42
N SER A 80 4.28 -20.74 13.35
CA SER A 80 5.62 -20.16 13.20
C SER A 80 5.71 -18.94 12.27
N ASP A 81 4.61 -18.47 11.72
CA ASP A 81 4.55 -17.24 10.96
C ASP A 81 4.94 -16.02 11.82
N HIS A 82 5.49 -15.00 11.18
CA HIS A 82 5.91 -13.77 11.82
C HIS A 82 5.47 -12.53 11.04
N VAL A 83 5.27 -11.43 11.75
CA VAL A 83 5.05 -10.13 11.15
C VAL A 83 5.91 -9.08 11.84
N TRP A 84 6.48 -8.19 11.05
CA TRP A 84 7.13 -6.95 11.49
C TRP A 84 6.37 -5.79 10.85
N ILE A 85 5.99 -4.81 11.66
CA ILE A 85 5.32 -3.60 11.17
C ILE A 85 6.09 -2.40 11.74
N GLU A 86 6.61 -1.59 10.84
CA GLU A 86 7.34 -0.39 11.22
C GLU A 86 6.59 0.87 10.79
N PRO A 87 6.51 1.89 11.66
CA PRO A 87 6.08 3.20 11.23
C PRO A 87 6.95 3.72 10.09
N SER A 88 6.36 4.48 9.17
CA SER A 88 7.09 5.16 8.12
C SER A 88 8.14 6.11 8.71
N VAL A 89 9.31 6.20 8.08
CA VAL A 89 10.34 7.17 8.49
C VAL A 89 9.94 8.60 8.13
N GLU A 90 9.25 8.76 7.00
CA GLU A 90 8.83 10.09 6.52
C GLU A 90 7.56 10.58 7.22
N THR A 91 6.66 9.66 7.59
CA THR A 91 5.36 9.94 8.24
C THR A 91 5.14 9.02 9.45
N PRO A 92 5.97 9.12 10.51
CA PRO A 92 6.08 8.08 11.55
C PRO A 92 4.83 7.90 12.42
N ASP A 93 3.91 8.86 12.44
CA ASP A 93 2.66 8.78 13.20
C ASP A 93 1.43 8.48 12.31
N VAL A 94 1.64 8.31 11.00
CA VAL A 94 0.55 8.13 10.02
C VAL A 94 0.64 6.79 9.33
N ASP A 95 1.73 6.53 8.60
CA ASP A 95 1.88 5.37 7.73
C ASP A 95 2.75 4.29 8.35
N SER A 96 2.65 3.09 7.80
CA SER A 96 3.52 1.96 8.17
C SER A 96 3.85 1.09 6.97
N ILE A 97 4.91 0.31 7.10
CA ILE A 97 5.32 -0.74 6.18
C ILE A 97 5.37 -2.05 6.94
N ALA A 98 4.96 -3.14 6.32
CA ALA A 98 4.95 -4.45 6.95
C ALA A 98 5.74 -5.49 6.15
N LEU A 99 6.47 -6.35 6.88
CA LEU A 99 7.00 -7.60 6.39
C LEU A 99 6.23 -8.74 7.04
N PHE A 100 5.66 -9.61 6.23
CA PHE A 100 5.03 -10.85 6.64
C PHE A 100 5.93 -12.01 6.22
N ASN A 101 6.25 -12.90 7.15
CA ASN A 101 6.76 -14.22 6.84
C ASN A 101 5.64 -15.22 7.10
N ILE A 102 5.03 -15.72 6.03
CA ILE A 102 3.87 -16.61 6.04
C ILE A 102 4.21 -17.84 5.19
N ASP A 103 4.10 -19.03 5.76
CA ASP A 103 4.45 -20.28 5.07
C ASP A 103 5.85 -20.24 4.43
N ASN A 104 6.84 -19.65 5.13
CA ASN A 104 8.20 -19.39 4.68
C ASN A 104 8.32 -18.42 3.49
N MET A 105 7.28 -17.71 3.09
CA MET A 105 7.33 -16.64 2.12
C MET A 105 7.45 -15.28 2.80
N ASN A 106 8.39 -14.47 2.34
CA ASN A 106 8.62 -13.11 2.82
C ASN A 106 7.91 -12.10 1.93
N ILE A 107 6.89 -11.47 2.47
CA ILE A 107 6.00 -10.56 1.73
C ILE A 107 6.09 -9.16 2.33
N ILE A 108 6.61 -8.19 1.58
CA ILE A 108 6.53 -6.78 1.95
C ILE A 108 5.22 -6.16 1.44
N ASN A 109 4.52 -5.49 2.34
CA ASN A 109 3.43 -4.58 2.00
C ASN A 109 3.83 -3.15 2.38
N ALA A 110 4.19 -2.36 1.37
CA ALA A 110 4.56 -0.97 1.53
C ALA A 110 3.36 -0.01 1.46
N ASN A 111 2.17 -0.51 1.14
CA ASN A 111 0.94 0.24 0.88
C ASN A 111 1.18 1.44 -0.08
N ASP A 112 0.72 2.65 0.23
CA ASP A 112 1.01 3.89 -0.51
C ASP A 112 2.08 4.76 0.17
N ASN A 113 2.82 4.15 1.10
CA ASN A 113 3.83 4.80 1.91
C ASN A 113 5.09 5.18 1.10
N ILE A 114 5.74 6.26 1.53
CA ILE A 114 7.10 6.61 1.14
C ILE A 114 8.03 6.01 2.18
N PHE A 115 8.86 5.07 1.78
CA PHE A 115 9.82 4.41 2.66
C PHE A 115 11.25 4.58 2.14
N ASN A 116 12.22 4.41 3.00
CA ASN A 116 13.62 4.56 2.64
C ASN A 116 14.33 3.21 2.46
N ASN A 117 15.49 3.26 1.82
CA ASN A 117 16.29 2.07 1.54
C ASN A 117 16.69 1.32 2.81
N LYS A 118 16.93 2.02 3.93
CA LYS A 118 17.36 1.38 5.20
C LYS A 118 16.27 0.46 5.77
N GLN A 119 14.99 0.86 5.70
CA GLN A 119 13.87 -0.01 6.11
C GLN A 119 13.77 -1.24 5.23
N CYS A 120 13.93 -1.08 3.92
CA CYS A 120 13.92 -2.21 2.98
C CYS A 120 15.09 -3.16 3.19
N GLU A 121 16.30 -2.63 3.39
CA GLU A 121 17.48 -3.41 3.71
C GLU A 121 17.33 -4.15 5.04
N HIS A 122 16.76 -3.50 6.05
CA HIS A 122 16.46 -4.12 7.32
C HIS A 122 15.52 -5.33 7.13
N PHE A 123 14.39 -5.15 6.47
CA PHE A 123 13.43 -6.23 6.22
C PHE A 123 14.03 -7.37 5.38
N ARG A 124 14.82 -7.04 4.35
CA ARG A 124 15.50 -8.05 3.53
C ARG A 124 16.48 -8.89 4.34
N ASN A 125 17.16 -8.29 5.32
CA ASN A 125 18.14 -8.97 6.16
C ASN A 125 17.51 -9.81 7.28
N LEU A 126 16.25 -9.52 7.67
CA LEU A 126 15.57 -10.29 8.71
C LEU A 126 15.35 -11.77 8.33
N ASN A 127 15.07 -12.07 7.06
CA ASN A 127 14.64 -13.39 6.61
C ASN A 127 15.31 -13.85 5.29
N ASN A 128 16.56 -13.45 5.04
CA ASN A 128 17.32 -13.87 3.85
C ASN A 128 16.68 -13.57 2.49
N GLY A 129 16.01 -12.43 2.37
CA GLY A 129 15.44 -11.98 1.10
C GLY A 129 13.94 -11.72 1.15
N ILE A 130 13.41 -11.26 0.04
CA ILE A 130 11.99 -10.94 -0.14
C ILE A 130 11.46 -11.72 -1.35
N ASP A 131 10.38 -12.45 -1.15
CA ASP A 131 9.73 -13.18 -2.24
C ASP A 131 8.77 -12.29 -3.01
N ILE A 132 7.90 -11.57 -2.30
CA ILE A 132 6.86 -10.72 -2.90
C ILE A 132 6.93 -9.31 -2.32
N SER A 133 6.87 -8.31 -3.19
CA SER A 133 6.74 -6.92 -2.76
C SER A 133 5.51 -6.26 -3.37
N LEU A 134 4.61 -5.78 -2.49
CA LEU A 134 3.51 -4.90 -2.86
C LEU A 134 4.01 -3.45 -2.73
N LEU A 135 4.25 -2.79 -3.86
CA LEU A 135 4.94 -1.49 -3.92
C LEU A 135 4.08 -0.40 -4.55
N PRO A 136 4.09 0.82 -4.01
CA PRO A 136 3.36 1.95 -4.58
C PRO A 136 3.98 2.36 -5.92
N SER A 137 3.19 2.30 -6.99
CA SER A 137 3.59 2.71 -8.34
C SER A 137 3.00 4.05 -8.77
N GLY A 138 2.25 4.69 -7.90
CA GLY A 138 1.64 6.00 -8.08
C GLY A 138 1.64 6.80 -6.79
N ALA A 139 0.92 7.91 -6.80
CA ALA A 139 0.64 8.70 -5.61
C ALA A 139 -0.65 9.48 -5.81
N HIS A 140 -1.41 9.62 -4.75
CA HIS A 140 -2.61 10.44 -4.75
C HIS A 140 -2.28 11.89 -4.35
N GLY A 141 -3.18 12.80 -4.64
CA GLY A 141 -3.07 14.19 -4.25
C GLY A 141 -3.55 15.17 -5.32
N PRO A 142 -3.96 16.37 -4.91
CA PRO A 142 -4.55 17.37 -5.81
C PRO A 142 -3.54 18.01 -6.77
N TRP A 143 -2.26 18.00 -6.42
CA TRP A 143 -1.21 18.61 -7.23
C TRP A 143 -0.74 17.69 -8.36
N PRO A 144 -0.50 18.25 -9.56
CA PRO A 144 -0.81 19.60 -10.02
C PRO A 144 -2.23 19.73 -10.58
N MET A 145 -3.01 18.67 -10.59
CA MET A 145 -4.31 18.52 -11.25
C MET A 145 -5.29 19.67 -10.97
N PHE A 146 -5.49 19.99 -9.68
CA PHE A 146 -6.52 20.90 -9.20
C PHE A 146 -5.98 22.26 -8.75
N PHE A 147 -4.73 22.56 -9.09
CA PHE A 147 -4.16 23.88 -8.80
C PHE A 147 -4.60 24.88 -9.88
N ASP A 148 -4.89 26.11 -9.46
CA ASP A 148 -5.20 27.21 -10.35
C ASP A 148 -3.89 27.78 -10.93
N GLU A 149 -3.54 27.27 -12.10
CA GLU A 149 -2.27 27.60 -12.75
C GLU A 149 -2.41 27.40 -14.28
N LEU A 150 -1.52 28.04 -15.05
CA LEU A 150 -1.49 27.90 -16.51
C LEU A 150 -1.39 26.43 -16.95
N GLU A 151 -2.11 26.09 -18.00
CA GLU A 151 -2.15 24.72 -18.53
C GLU A 151 -0.76 24.20 -18.90
N SER A 152 0.06 25.01 -19.54
CA SER A 152 1.44 24.66 -19.91
C SER A 152 2.29 24.29 -18.69
N LYS A 153 2.15 25.02 -17.59
CA LYS A 153 2.86 24.78 -16.34
C LYS A 153 2.36 23.53 -15.64
N LYS A 154 1.05 23.29 -15.63
CA LYS A 154 0.46 22.04 -15.11
C LYS A 154 0.95 20.81 -15.90
N MET A 155 1.06 20.91 -17.22
CA MET A 155 1.58 19.85 -18.08
C MET A 155 3.06 19.56 -17.79
N LEU A 156 3.87 20.60 -17.59
CA LEU A 156 5.27 20.43 -17.19
C LEU A 156 5.37 19.69 -15.85
N TRP A 157 4.67 20.14 -14.84
CA TRP A 157 4.64 19.51 -13.51
C TRP A 157 4.12 18.07 -13.53
N ALA A 158 3.11 17.78 -14.35
CA ALA A 158 2.62 16.41 -14.53
C ALA A 158 3.70 15.50 -15.13
N ARG A 159 4.47 15.99 -16.10
CA ARG A 159 5.60 15.24 -16.69
C ARG A 159 6.69 14.97 -15.66
N GLU A 160 7.09 15.96 -14.89
CA GLU A 160 8.09 15.85 -13.83
C GLU A 160 7.64 14.87 -12.74
N ARG A 161 6.35 15.00 -12.32
CA ARG A 161 5.74 14.07 -11.36
C ARG A 161 5.76 12.63 -11.87
N LYS A 162 5.40 12.42 -13.13
CA LYS A 162 5.40 11.10 -13.76
C LYS A 162 6.78 10.46 -13.70
N ILE A 163 7.82 11.18 -14.12
CA ILE A 163 9.20 10.68 -14.09
C ILE A 163 9.60 10.34 -12.66
N ARG A 164 9.32 11.20 -11.69
CA ARG A 164 9.62 10.98 -10.29
C ARG A 164 8.93 9.74 -9.71
N LEU A 165 7.64 9.52 -10.03
CA LEU A 165 6.90 8.35 -9.57
C LEU A 165 7.45 7.05 -10.16
N LEU A 166 7.77 7.02 -11.44
CA LEU A 166 8.39 5.88 -12.10
C LEU A 166 9.76 5.56 -11.48
N GLU A 167 10.57 6.57 -11.23
CA GLU A 167 11.88 6.39 -10.61
C GLU A 167 11.78 5.97 -9.14
N ASN A 168 10.80 6.46 -8.38
CA ASN A 168 10.56 5.99 -7.03
C ASN A 168 10.16 4.52 -7.01
N PHE A 169 9.25 4.10 -7.89
CA PHE A 169 8.87 2.70 -8.00
C PHE A 169 10.10 1.82 -8.31
N ARG A 170 10.93 2.21 -9.27
CA ARG A 170 12.19 1.50 -9.57
C ARG A 170 13.10 1.41 -8.35
N LYS A 171 13.29 2.52 -7.62
CA LYS A 171 14.12 2.55 -6.40
C LYS A 171 13.57 1.61 -5.32
N TYR A 172 12.25 1.49 -5.18
CA TYR A 172 11.65 0.57 -4.23
C TYR A 172 11.88 -0.89 -4.62
N VAL A 173 11.77 -1.22 -5.91
CA VAL A 173 12.13 -2.55 -6.41
C VAL A 173 13.60 -2.86 -6.12
N ASN A 174 14.51 -1.94 -6.44
CA ASN A 174 15.93 -2.11 -6.16
C ASN A 174 16.25 -2.28 -4.66
N ALA A 175 15.56 -1.53 -3.80
CA ALA A 175 15.77 -1.62 -2.36
C ALA A 175 15.27 -2.93 -1.76
N THR A 176 14.13 -3.44 -2.23
CA THR A 176 13.54 -4.69 -1.74
C THR A 176 14.11 -5.93 -2.42
N LYS A 177 14.56 -5.83 -3.66
CA LYS A 177 15.10 -6.93 -4.50
C LYS A 177 14.24 -8.21 -4.43
N PRO A 178 12.95 -8.11 -4.75
CA PRO A 178 12.03 -9.23 -4.61
C PRO A 178 12.05 -10.15 -5.83
N ASN A 179 11.59 -11.40 -5.66
CA ASN A 179 11.33 -12.30 -6.80
C ASN A 179 10.10 -11.82 -7.60
N TYR A 180 9.05 -11.37 -6.90
CA TYR A 180 7.79 -10.92 -7.49
C TYR A 180 7.41 -9.52 -7.04
N VAL A 181 6.92 -8.70 -7.97
CA VAL A 181 6.43 -7.34 -7.67
C VAL A 181 4.96 -7.19 -8.05
N ILE A 182 4.18 -6.73 -7.08
CA ILE A 182 2.78 -6.34 -7.25
C ILE A 182 2.70 -4.81 -7.14
N PRO A 183 2.53 -4.09 -8.25
CA PRO A 183 2.33 -2.64 -8.19
C PRO A 183 0.96 -2.30 -7.61
N ILE A 184 0.95 -1.52 -6.55
CA ILE A 184 -0.25 -1.05 -5.85
C ILE A 184 -0.30 0.48 -5.83
N ALA A 185 -1.32 1.06 -5.21
CA ALA A 185 -1.49 2.49 -4.99
C ALA A 185 -1.32 3.34 -6.27
N ALA A 186 -1.72 2.81 -7.41
CA ALA A 186 -1.63 3.48 -8.69
C ALA A 186 -3.01 3.83 -9.22
N GLY A 187 -3.38 5.09 -9.12
CA GLY A 187 -4.43 5.60 -9.96
C GLY A 187 -5.77 5.84 -9.28
N LEU A 188 -5.95 7.08 -8.89
CA LEU A 188 -7.26 7.69 -8.74
C LEU A 188 -7.68 8.24 -10.11
N ILE A 189 -8.85 7.83 -10.62
CA ILE A 189 -9.45 8.45 -11.80
C ILE A 189 -10.53 9.43 -11.32
N CYS A 190 -10.40 10.70 -11.74
CA CYS A 190 -11.40 11.72 -11.44
C CYS A 190 -12.65 11.48 -12.25
N GLY A 191 -13.82 11.53 -11.59
CA GLY A 191 -15.13 11.45 -12.25
C GLY A 191 -15.77 12.83 -12.52
N GLY A 192 -16.86 12.83 -13.32
CA GLY A 192 -17.61 14.02 -13.67
C GLY A 192 -16.78 15.06 -14.42
N GLU A 193 -17.02 16.33 -14.16
CA GLU A 193 -16.33 17.43 -14.85
C GLU A 193 -14.81 17.44 -14.61
N ARG A 194 -14.37 16.87 -13.49
CA ARG A 194 -12.96 16.79 -13.11
C ARG A 194 -12.15 15.80 -13.95
N VAL A 195 -12.81 14.96 -14.74
CA VAL A 195 -12.12 14.01 -15.65
C VAL A 195 -11.17 14.73 -16.60
N LYS A 196 -11.52 15.95 -17.02
CA LYS A 196 -10.69 16.79 -17.89
C LYS A 196 -9.34 17.17 -17.24
N GLN A 197 -9.27 17.19 -15.92
CA GLN A 197 -8.07 17.54 -15.17
C GLN A 197 -7.11 16.35 -15.05
N TYR A 198 -7.58 15.12 -15.31
CA TYR A 198 -6.78 13.91 -15.15
C TYR A 198 -5.51 13.91 -16.02
N LYS A 199 -5.54 14.58 -17.19
CA LYS A 199 -4.35 14.77 -18.04
C LYS A 199 -3.16 15.41 -17.32
N TYR A 200 -3.43 16.14 -16.21
CA TYR A 200 -2.40 16.77 -15.38
C TYR A 200 -2.02 15.94 -14.15
N SER A 201 -2.49 14.71 -14.03
CA SER A 201 -2.20 13.88 -12.84
C SER A 201 -0.73 13.50 -12.69
N GLY A 202 -0.04 13.30 -13.80
CA GLY A 202 1.31 12.75 -13.80
C GLY A 202 1.39 11.33 -13.25
N ILE A 203 0.28 10.59 -13.24
CA ILE A 203 0.22 9.20 -12.78
C ILE A 203 0.27 8.28 -14.00
N SER A 204 1.13 7.28 -13.95
CA SER A 204 1.25 6.24 -14.98
C SER A 204 0.37 5.04 -14.65
N PRO A 205 -0.14 4.32 -15.67
CA PRO A 205 -0.68 2.98 -15.47
C PRO A 205 0.35 2.05 -14.82
N ARG A 206 -0.12 1.10 -14.00
CA ARG A 206 0.75 0.09 -13.36
C ARG A 206 1.65 -0.64 -14.35
N SER A 207 1.13 -0.97 -15.52
CA SER A 207 1.90 -1.62 -16.61
C SER A 207 3.06 -0.75 -17.13
N GLU A 208 2.93 0.57 -17.13
CA GLU A 208 4.01 1.48 -17.52
C GLU A 208 5.10 1.54 -16.45
N ALA A 209 4.72 1.56 -15.17
CA ALA A 209 5.67 1.51 -14.06
C ALA A 209 6.50 0.22 -14.09
N ILE A 210 5.85 -0.93 -14.33
CA ILE A 210 6.54 -2.20 -14.52
C ILE A 210 7.52 -2.13 -15.69
N LYS A 211 7.07 -1.70 -16.86
CA LYS A 211 7.93 -1.59 -18.06
C LYS A 211 9.12 -0.67 -17.83
N TYR A 212 8.93 0.38 -17.02
CA TYR A 212 10.02 1.28 -16.68
C TYR A 212 11.03 0.60 -15.77
N ALA A 213 10.59 -0.05 -14.69
CA ALA A 213 11.46 -0.69 -13.72
C ALA A 213 12.24 -1.88 -14.33
N LEU A 214 11.61 -2.69 -15.19
CA LEU A 214 12.24 -3.82 -15.89
C LEU A 214 13.39 -3.44 -16.83
N LYS A 215 13.61 -2.16 -17.09
CA LYS A 215 14.80 -1.72 -17.83
C LYS A 215 16.08 -1.75 -16.99
N TYR A 216 15.94 -1.81 -15.69
CA TYR A 216 17.03 -1.63 -14.73
C TYR A 216 17.09 -2.72 -13.67
N GLU A 217 15.97 -3.36 -13.37
CA GLU A 217 15.81 -4.32 -12.27
C GLU A 217 15.24 -5.63 -12.80
N ASP A 218 15.64 -6.75 -12.21
CA ASP A 218 15.14 -8.09 -12.56
C ASP A 218 14.11 -8.55 -11.53
N PHE A 219 12.89 -8.84 -11.98
CA PHE A 219 11.80 -9.36 -11.16
C PHE A 219 10.65 -9.89 -12.02
N THR A 220 9.80 -10.71 -11.45
CA THR A 220 8.56 -11.16 -12.10
C THR A 220 7.39 -10.25 -11.70
N PRO A 221 6.78 -9.51 -12.64
CA PRO A 221 5.64 -8.64 -12.32
C PRO A 221 4.33 -9.44 -12.21
N ILE A 222 3.51 -9.06 -11.23
CA ILE A 222 2.14 -9.58 -11.07
C ILE A 222 1.16 -8.41 -11.10
N LEU A 223 0.27 -8.39 -12.09
CA LEU A 223 -0.83 -7.43 -12.19
C LEU A 223 -2.10 -8.05 -11.64
N LEU A 224 -2.43 -7.75 -10.40
CA LEU A 224 -3.66 -8.22 -9.79
C LEU A 224 -4.89 -7.58 -10.43
N SER A 225 -5.91 -8.40 -10.67
CA SER A 225 -7.27 -7.96 -10.94
C SER A 225 -8.26 -8.64 -10.00
N GLU A 226 -9.40 -8.02 -9.80
CA GLU A 226 -10.41 -8.53 -8.89
C GLU A 226 -10.91 -9.92 -9.32
N LYS A 227 -11.06 -10.84 -8.36
CA LYS A 227 -11.58 -12.21 -8.55
C LYS A 227 -10.74 -13.10 -9.48
N VAL A 228 -9.48 -12.76 -9.69
CA VAL A 228 -8.54 -13.61 -10.41
C VAL A 228 -7.50 -14.12 -9.42
N SER A 229 -7.30 -15.44 -9.39
CA SER A 229 -6.17 -16.08 -8.69
C SER A 229 -5.05 -16.36 -9.70
N TYR A 230 -3.82 -16.26 -9.23
CA TYR A 230 -2.61 -16.51 -10.03
C TYR A 230 -1.85 -17.70 -9.46
#